data_888d1741a0c1545ba3c091820363f53f
#
_entry.id   888d1741a0c1545ba3c091820363f53f
#
_cell.length_a   1.000
_cell.length_b   1.000
_cell.length_c   1.000
_cell.angle_alpha   90.00
_cell.angle_beta   90.00
_cell.angle_gamma   90.00
#
_symmetry.space_group_name_H-M   'P 1'
#
loop_
_entity.id
_entity.type
_entity.pdbx_description
1 polymer ?
#
loop_
_entity_poly.entity_id
_entity_poly.type
_entity_poly.pdbx_seq_one_letter_code
_entity_poly.pdbx_strand_id
1 'polypeptide(L)'
;MPYFKPFKVIIIGFDGVLGSALTGALDLFSFTGVSWQRFLDETVEPRFKVQIASLGGVDIRCSNRLIMQAHCDIRQVTDCDLLLIPTIGDSIDKVLSQNAELLVHIKRLASTKADIASNCSGAFFLAKAGLLDGKVATTHWGYANKFKADFPLVDLQENQFVTQSKSQSKEQSGNIFCAAGGSAFYDLGLLLIERYCGREISTQVAKTQIIDSKRGNQNSYTNVTLHKPHADQLVQQVQEFIEENFRQAIQVNQLADMVNITPRTLNRRFQAAVTMRPIEYIQAVRIEQAKRLLELGDVTIKSLAEQVGYDDISSFTRLFKRATELTPKEYQDKFSRLAI
;
A
#
# COMPACT_ATOMS: atom_id res chain seq x y z
N MET A 1 5.49 1.46 -41.58
CA MET A 1 5.99 1.10 -40.24
C MET A 1 5.30 -0.18 -39.80
N PRO A 2 5.96 -1.13 -39.11
CA PRO A 2 5.25 -2.30 -38.61
C PRO A 2 4.13 -1.85 -37.68
N TYR A 3 2.93 -2.35 -37.87
CA TYR A 3 1.76 -2.04 -37.08
C TYR A 3 1.97 -2.53 -35.63
N PHE A 4 2.08 -1.61 -34.66
CA PHE A 4 2.21 -1.97 -33.26
C PHE A 4 0.89 -2.56 -32.77
N LYS A 5 0.90 -3.79 -32.25
CA LYS A 5 -0.29 -4.40 -31.65
C LYS A 5 -0.38 -3.97 -30.18
N PRO A 6 -1.43 -3.23 -29.76
CA PRO A 6 -1.58 -2.82 -28.37
C PRO A 6 -1.66 -4.01 -27.41
N PHE A 7 -1.01 -3.89 -26.25
CA PHE A 7 -1.10 -4.86 -25.16
C PHE A 7 -2.52 -4.89 -24.58
N LYS A 8 -3.05 -6.09 -24.31
CA LYS A 8 -4.39 -6.30 -23.78
C LYS A 8 -4.38 -6.23 -22.25
N VAL A 9 -5.04 -5.22 -21.69
CA VAL A 9 -5.21 -5.02 -20.24
C VAL A 9 -6.64 -5.33 -19.84
N ILE A 10 -6.81 -6.22 -18.89
CA ILE A 10 -8.10 -6.51 -18.26
C ILE A 10 -8.09 -5.99 -16.84
N ILE A 11 -9.02 -5.11 -16.51
CA ILE A 11 -9.25 -4.61 -15.16
C ILE A 11 -10.48 -5.33 -14.62
N ILE A 12 -10.35 -5.97 -13.46
CA ILE A 12 -11.48 -6.66 -12.84
C ILE A 12 -12.42 -5.65 -12.20
N GLY A 13 -13.68 -5.67 -12.63
CA GLY A 13 -14.78 -4.94 -12.01
C GLY A 13 -15.59 -5.84 -11.10
N PHE A 14 -15.90 -5.37 -9.89
CA PHE A 14 -16.72 -6.07 -8.91
C PHE A 14 -17.50 -5.10 -8.02
N ASP A 15 -18.61 -5.53 -7.48
CA ASP A 15 -19.40 -4.72 -6.54
C ASP A 15 -18.60 -4.44 -5.26
N GLY A 16 -18.58 -3.17 -4.83
CA GLY A 16 -17.76 -2.70 -3.72
C GLY A 16 -16.33 -2.29 -4.09
N VAL A 17 -15.98 -2.22 -5.37
CA VAL A 17 -14.71 -1.66 -5.84
C VAL A 17 -14.64 -0.15 -5.57
N LEU A 18 -13.44 0.37 -5.34
CA LEU A 18 -13.23 1.82 -5.30
C LEU A 18 -13.28 2.40 -6.72
N GLY A 19 -14.27 3.27 -7.03
CA GLY A 19 -14.53 3.78 -8.37
C GLY A 19 -13.31 4.46 -9.00
N SER A 20 -12.58 5.29 -8.23
CA SER A 20 -11.35 5.94 -8.72
C SER A 20 -10.23 4.96 -9.06
N ALA A 21 -10.20 3.77 -8.46
CA ALA A 21 -9.21 2.75 -8.80
C ALA A 21 -9.51 2.08 -10.15
N LEU A 22 -10.80 1.98 -10.53
CA LEU A 22 -11.19 1.51 -11.86
C LEU A 22 -10.90 2.58 -12.92
N THR A 23 -11.40 3.81 -12.71
CA THR A 23 -11.26 4.89 -13.71
C THR A 23 -9.83 5.32 -13.88
N GLY A 24 -9.08 5.47 -12.78
CA GLY A 24 -7.65 5.84 -12.85
C GLY A 24 -6.81 4.81 -13.61
N ALA A 25 -7.10 3.52 -13.42
CA ALA A 25 -6.44 2.46 -14.19
C ALA A 25 -6.84 2.48 -15.67
N LEU A 26 -8.12 2.65 -15.94
CA LEU A 26 -8.64 2.75 -17.31
C LEU A 26 -7.97 3.91 -18.06
N ASP A 27 -7.94 5.10 -17.45
CA ASP A 27 -7.37 6.31 -18.07
C ASP A 27 -5.85 6.19 -18.25
N LEU A 28 -5.12 5.76 -17.21
CA LEU A 28 -3.66 5.67 -17.24
C LEU A 28 -3.17 4.82 -18.43
N PHE A 29 -3.74 3.63 -18.61
CA PHE A 29 -3.34 2.73 -19.69
C PHE A 29 -3.94 3.15 -21.04
N SER A 30 -5.21 3.59 -21.09
CA SER A 30 -5.86 3.98 -22.35
C SER A 30 -5.21 5.20 -23.01
N PHE A 31 -4.70 6.13 -22.22
CA PHE A 31 -4.06 7.34 -22.72
C PHE A 31 -2.54 7.23 -22.90
N THR A 32 -1.94 6.07 -22.63
CA THR A 32 -0.53 5.79 -22.92
C THR A 32 -0.31 5.71 -24.43
N GLY A 33 0.60 6.54 -24.96
CA GLY A 33 0.81 6.69 -26.41
C GLY A 33 -0.24 7.54 -27.11
N VAL A 34 -1.07 8.27 -26.35
CA VAL A 34 -2.15 9.12 -26.87
C VAL A 34 -1.98 10.57 -26.42
N SER A 35 -1.98 10.84 -25.10
CA SER A 35 -2.00 12.21 -24.59
C SER A 35 -0.75 13.00 -24.93
N TRP A 36 0.44 12.40 -24.82
CA TRP A 36 1.70 13.05 -25.15
C TRP A 36 1.73 13.45 -26.63
N GLN A 37 1.35 12.53 -27.52
CA GLN A 37 1.27 12.79 -28.96
C GLN A 37 0.30 13.89 -29.31
N ARG A 38 -0.89 13.93 -28.64
CA ARG A 38 -1.85 15.03 -28.83
C ARG A 38 -1.28 16.39 -28.44
N PHE A 39 -0.46 16.48 -27.39
CA PHE A 39 0.18 17.75 -26.99
C PHE A 39 1.19 18.25 -28.01
N LEU A 40 1.75 17.36 -28.82
CA LEU A 40 2.76 17.68 -29.83
C LEU A 40 2.20 17.68 -31.26
N ASP A 41 0.87 17.54 -31.43
CA ASP A 41 0.20 17.40 -32.72
C ASP A 41 0.76 16.23 -33.58
N GLU A 42 1.20 15.17 -32.92
CA GLU A 42 1.72 13.95 -33.54
C GLU A 42 0.64 12.87 -33.72
N THR A 43 0.94 11.86 -34.56
CA THR A 43 0.06 10.71 -34.72
C THR A 43 -0.03 9.90 -33.44
N VAL A 44 -1.24 9.67 -32.92
CA VAL A 44 -1.47 8.86 -31.74
C VAL A 44 -1.26 7.38 -32.01
N GLU A 45 -0.57 6.71 -31.08
CA GLU A 45 -0.30 5.27 -31.12
C GLU A 45 -0.67 4.64 -29.79
N PRO A 46 -1.94 4.28 -29.54
CA PRO A 46 -2.37 3.65 -28.29
C PRO A 46 -1.55 2.39 -27.99
N ARG A 47 -0.94 2.35 -26.82
CA ARG A 47 -0.06 1.23 -26.43
C ARG A 47 -0.83 0.09 -25.78
N PHE A 48 -2.00 0.36 -25.25
CA PHE A 48 -2.83 -0.62 -24.57
C PHE A 48 -4.26 -0.62 -25.10
N LYS A 49 -4.86 -1.83 -25.15
CA LYS A 49 -6.29 -2.03 -25.31
C LYS A 49 -6.84 -2.43 -23.95
N VAL A 50 -7.54 -1.50 -23.29
CA VAL A 50 -7.99 -1.66 -21.89
C VAL A 50 -9.48 -1.99 -21.85
N GLN A 51 -9.85 -3.00 -21.05
CA GLN A 51 -11.23 -3.39 -20.84
C GLN A 51 -11.49 -3.64 -19.36
N ILE A 52 -12.62 -3.18 -18.85
CA ILE A 52 -13.16 -3.55 -17.55
C ILE A 52 -14.02 -4.80 -17.76
N ALA A 53 -13.72 -5.86 -17.02
CA ALA A 53 -14.45 -7.12 -17.09
C ALA A 53 -15.12 -7.43 -15.74
N SER A 54 -16.43 -7.68 -15.73
CA SER A 54 -17.19 -8.12 -14.57
C SER A 54 -17.74 -9.53 -14.74
N LEU A 55 -18.23 -10.15 -13.67
CA LEU A 55 -18.96 -11.42 -13.76
C LEU A 55 -20.28 -11.18 -14.53
N GLY A 56 -20.45 -11.90 -15.63
CA GLY A 56 -21.62 -11.76 -16.49
C GLY A 56 -21.65 -10.51 -17.37
N GLY A 57 -20.59 -9.67 -17.34
CA GLY A 57 -20.57 -8.41 -18.08
C GLY A 57 -21.57 -7.38 -17.56
N VAL A 58 -22.07 -7.55 -16.33
CA VAL A 58 -23.06 -6.65 -15.72
C VAL A 58 -22.41 -5.38 -15.16
N ASP A 59 -23.24 -4.37 -14.95
CA ASP A 59 -22.82 -3.11 -14.33
C ASP A 59 -22.21 -3.33 -12.95
N ILE A 60 -21.23 -2.50 -12.60
CA ILE A 60 -20.43 -2.57 -11.38
C ILE A 60 -20.90 -1.47 -10.44
N ARG A 61 -21.26 -1.82 -9.23
CA ARG A 61 -21.64 -0.87 -8.17
C ARG A 61 -20.43 -0.55 -7.30
N CYS A 62 -19.85 0.61 -7.53
CA CYS A 62 -18.71 1.08 -6.74
C CYS A 62 -19.11 1.43 -5.31
N SER A 63 -18.14 1.38 -4.38
CA SER A 63 -18.34 1.72 -2.96
C SER A 63 -18.83 3.15 -2.73
N ASN A 64 -18.50 4.09 -3.62
CA ASN A 64 -18.98 5.48 -3.61
C ASN A 64 -20.31 5.71 -4.32
N ARG A 65 -21.10 4.64 -4.57
CA ARG A 65 -22.41 4.63 -5.26
C ARG A 65 -22.37 4.94 -6.77
N LEU A 66 -21.18 5.11 -7.35
CA LEU A 66 -21.06 5.20 -8.79
C LEU A 66 -21.39 3.83 -9.43
N ILE A 67 -22.16 3.85 -10.52
CA ILE A 67 -22.41 2.66 -11.33
C ILE A 67 -21.57 2.79 -12.60
N MET A 68 -20.79 1.76 -12.88
CA MET A 68 -19.91 1.71 -14.06
C MET A 68 -20.27 0.51 -14.93
N GLN A 69 -20.41 0.75 -16.22
CA GLN A 69 -20.64 -0.31 -17.18
C GLN A 69 -19.37 -1.13 -17.41
N ALA A 70 -19.50 -2.45 -17.37
CA ALA A 70 -18.41 -3.33 -17.79
C ALA A 70 -18.33 -3.39 -19.33
N HIS A 71 -17.10 -3.57 -19.84
CA HIS A 71 -16.88 -3.73 -21.28
C HIS A 71 -17.10 -5.18 -21.75
N CYS A 72 -16.95 -6.17 -20.86
CA CYS A 72 -17.10 -7.59 -21.20
C CYS A 72 -17.33 -8.46 -19.94
N ASP A 73 -17.75 -9.70 -20.20
CA ASP A 73 -17.84 -10.76 -19.18
C ASP A 73 -16.46 -11.40 -18.96
N ILE A 74 -15.97 -11.43 -17.72
CA ILE A 74 -14.69 -12.06 -17.35
C ILE A 74 -14.63 -13.53 -17.71
N ARG A 75 -15.76 -14.23 -17.76
CA ARG A 75 -15.87 -15.64 -18.15
C ARG A 75 -15.46 -15.86 -19.61
N GLN A 76 -15.65 -14.85 -20.46
CA GLN A 76 -15.33 -14.91 -21.90
C GLN A 76 -13.90 -14.43 -22.21
N VAL A 77 -13.20 -13.84 -21.26
CA VAL A 77 -11.79 -13.45 -21.43
C VAL A 77 -10.90 -14.66 -21.44
N THR A 78 -10.32 -15.00 -22.57
CA THR A 78 -9.45 -16.19 -22.72
C THR A 78 -7.99 -15.90 -22.38
N ASP A 79 -7.51 -14.68 -22.69
CA ASP A 79 -6.13 -14.23 -22.53
C ASP A 79 -6.04 -12.74 -22.26
N CYS A 80 -4.95 -12.28 -21.69
CA CYS A 80 -4.54 -10.89 -21.59
C CYS A 80 -3.02 -10.83 -21.39
N ASP A 81 -2.44 -9.64 -21.64
CA ASP A 81 -1.04 -9.38 -21.27
C ASP A 81 -0.94 -8.97 -19.81
N LEU A 82 -1.92 -8.21 -19.30
CA LEU A 82 -2.00 -7.75 -17.91
C LEU A 82 -3.42 -7.94 -17.36
N LEU A 83 -3.53 -8.59 -16.20
CA LEU A 83 -4.72 -8.62 -15.36
C LEU A 83 -4.53 -7.71 -14.15
N LEU A 84 -5.40 -6.71 -13.98
CA LEU A 84 -5.34 -5.77 -12.87
C LEU A 84 -6.52 -5.96 -11.92
N ILE A 85 -6.22 -6.12 -10.62
CA ILE A 85 -7.18 -6.22 -9.54
C ILE A 85 -7.17 -4.89 -8.76
N PRO A 86 -8.19 -4.04 -8.89
CA PRO A 86 -8.26 -2.74 -8.25
C PRO A 86 -8.57 -2.84 -6.75
N THR A 87 -8.54 -1.69 -6.08
CA THR A 87 -8.81 -1.53 -4.66
C THR A 87 -10.25 -1.89 -4.29
N ILE A 88 -10.42 -2.68 -3.23
CA ILE A 88 -11.69 -2.87 -2.55
C ILE A 88 -12.02 -1.59 -1.77
N GLY A 89 -13.18 -1.00 -2.00
CA GLY A 89 -13.61 0.25 -1.38
C GLY A 89 -14.63 0.08 -0.23
N ASP A 90 -15.04 -1.15 0.08
CA ASP A 90 -15.96 -1.53 1.17
C ASP A 90 -15.27 -2.53 2.11
N SER A 91 -16.01 -3.17 3.00
CA SER A 91 -15.51 -4.25 3.87
C SER A 91 -14.87 -5.37 3.05
N ILE A 92 -13.60 -5.67 3.30
CA ILE A 92 -12.81 -6.65 2.55
C ILE A 92 -13.49 -8.02 2.59
N ASP A 93 -13.88 -8.51 3.77
CA ASP A 93 -14.46 -9.84 3.94
C ASP A 93 -15.81 -9.97 3.23
N LYS A 94 -16.63 -8.93 3.29
CA LYS A 94 -17.92 -8.86 2.58
C LYS A 94 -17.71 -8.91 1.07
N VAL A 95 -16.82 -8.08 0.54
CA VAL A 95 -16.56 -8.02 -0.91
C VAL A 95 -15.97 -9.33 -1.43
N LEU A 96 -15.00 -9.92 -0.71
CA LEU A 96 -14.43 -11.21 -1.09
C LEU A 96 -15.47 -12.34 -1.10
N SER A 97 -16.37 -12.35 -0.10
CA SER A 97 -17.43 -13.38 -0.03
C SER A 97 -18.45 -13.24 -1.15
N GLN A 98 -18.89 -12.01 -1.44
CA GLN A 98 -19.85 -11.71 -2.50
C GLN A 98 -19.30 -11.94 -3.92
N ASN A 99 -17.97 -11.86 -4.08
CA ASN A 99 -17.28 -11.99 -5.36
C ASN A 99 -16.40 -13.24 -5.42
N ALA A 100 -16.73 -14.30 -4.67
CA ALA A 100 -15.92 -15.52 -4.58
C ALA A 100 -15.70 -16.22 -5.95
N GLU A 101 -16.67 -16.13 -6.86
CA GLU A 101 -16.56 -16.68 -8.22
C GLU A 101 -15.40 -16.03 -9.02
N LEU A 102 -15.07 -14.75 -8.78
CA LEU A 102 -13.94 -14.08 -9.43
C LEU A 102 -12.61 -14.80 -9.17
N LEU A 103 -12.43 -15.44 -8.02
CA LEU A 103 -11.20 -16.15 -7.68
C LEU A 103 -10.87 -17.26 -8.69
N VAL A 104 -11.90 -17.92 -9.24
CA VAL A 104 -11.73 -18.96 -10.27
C VAL A 104 -11.16 -18.34 -11.55
N HIS A 105 -11.69 -17.19 -11.97
CA HIS A 105 -11.24 -16.50 -13.17
C HIS A 105 -9.89 -15.84 -13.02
N ILE A 106 -9.58 -15.30 -11.84
CA ILE A 106 -8.25 -14.77 -11.50
C ILE A 106 -7.22 -15.91 -11.60
N LYS A 107 -7.48 -17.08 -11.00
CA LYS A 107 -6.59 -18.26 -11.11
C LYS A 107 -6.40 -18.71 -12.55
N ARG A 108 -7.49 -18.79 -13.30
CA ARG A 108 -7.46 -19.21 -14.70
C ARG A 108 -6.60 -18.27 -15.56
N LEU A 109 -6.75 -16.95 -15.41
CA LEU A 109 -5.94 -15.99 -16.14
C LEU A 109 -4.50 -15.93 -15.62
N ALA A 110 -4.27 -16.13 -14.33
CA ALA A 110 -2.93 -16.24 -13.75
C ALA A 110 -2.18 -17.49 -14.22
N SER A 111 -2.88 -18.56 -14.67
CA SER A 111 -2.24 -19.73 -15.27
C SER A 111 -1.81 -19.53 -16.72
N THR A 112 -2.12 -18.39 -17.32
CA THR A 112 -1.63 -17.98 -18.65
C THR A 112 -0.28 -17.26 -18.52
N LYS A 113 0.18 -16.63 -19.61
CA LYS A 113 1.39 -15.79 -19.61
C LYS A 113 1.17 -14.36 -19.10
N ALA A 114 -0.04 -14.05 -18.60
CA ALA A 114 -0.39 -12.71 -18.14
C ALA A 114 0.45 -12.28 -16.93
N ASP A 115 0.90 -11.04 -16.94
CA ASP A 115 1.30 -10.38 -15.70
C ASP A 115 0.05 -10.10 -14.86
N ILE A 116 0.16 -10.28 -13.55
CA ILE A 116 -0.94 -10.04 -12.61
C ILE A 116 -0.57 -8.86 -11.72
N ALA A 117 -1.44 -7.89 -11.60
CA ALA A 117 -1.20 -6.73 -10.77
C ALA A 117 -2.36 -6.49 -9.79
N SER A 118 -2.05 -6.02 -8.59
CA SER A 118 -3.06 -5.60 -7.62
C SER A 118 -2.72 -4.24 -7.02
N ASN A 119 -3.75 -3.47 -6.70
CA ASN A 119 -3.61 -2.20 -6.00
C ASN A 119 -4.25 -2.28 -4.62
N CYS A 120 -3.52 -1.84 -3.58
CA CYS A 120 -4.03 -1.68 -2.22
C CYS A 120 -4.67 -2.98 -1.68
N SER A 121 -5.93 -2.94 -1.25
CA SER A 121 -6.70 -4.11 -0.80
C SER A 121 -7.04 -5.12 -1.90
N GLY A 122 -6.80 -4.80 -3.18
CA GLY A 122 -6.90 -5.78 -4.27
C GLY A 122 -5.99 -6.99 -4.09
N ALA A 123 -4.88 -6.86 -3.35
CA ALA A 123 -3.99 -7.95 -2.99
C ALA A 123 -4.69 -9.09 -2.20
N PHE A 124 -5.78 -8.80 -1.49
CA PHE A 124 -6.57 -9.81 -0.77
C PHE A 124 -7.22 -10.82 -1.73
N PHE A 125 -7.65 -10.40 -2.93
CA PHE A 125 -8.12 -11.34 -3.95
C PHE A 125 -7.01 -12.29 -4.40
N LEU A 126 -5.80 -11.78 -4.62
CA LEU A 126 -4.65 -12.60 -5.02
C LEU A 126 -4.24 -13.59 -3.92
N ALA A 127 -4.18 -13.13 -2.67
CA ALA A 127 -3.87 -13.97 -1.52
C ALA A 127 -4.96 -15.04 -1.30
N LYS A 128 -6.24 -14.68 -1.36
CA LYS A 128 -7.37 -15.62 -1.26
C LYS A 128 -7.38 -16.63 -2.39
N ALA A 129 -6.88 -16.25 -3.56
CA ALA A 129 -6.67 -17.16 -4.67
C ALA A 129 -5.44 -18.08 -4.50
N GLY A 130 -4.63 -17.94 -3.45
CA GLY A 130 -3.39 -18.70 -3.22
C GLY A 130 -2.25 -18.33 -4.17
N LEU A 131 -2.35 -17.18 -4.85
CA LEU A 131 -1.35 -16.74 -5.82
C LEU A 131 -0.13 -16.07 -5.16
N LEU A 132 -0.24 -15.69 -3.89
CA LEU A 132 0.82 -15.00 -3.15
C LEU A 132 1.55 -15.89 -2.13
N ASP A 133 1.15 -17.13 -1.93
CA ASP A 133 1.79 -18.04 -0.98
C ASP A 133 3.27 -18.24 -1.30
N GLY A 134 4.14 -18.00 -0.31
CA GLY A 134 5.60 -18.03 -0.43
C GLY A 134 6.19 -16.91 -1.30
N LYS A 135 5.42 -15.87 -1.62
CA LYS A 135 5.88 -14.74 -2.46
C LYS A 135 5.88 -13.43 -1.69
N VAL A 136 6.74 -12.53 -2.17
CA VAL A 136 6.77 -11.14 -1.70
C VAL A 136 5.55 -10.39 -2.23
N ALA A 137 4.85 -9.69 -1.35
CA ALA A 137 3.70 -8.85 -1.69
C ALA A 137 3.69 -7.57 -0.83
N THR A 138 2.90 -6.58 -1.25
CA THR A 138 2.56 -5.43 -0.43
C THR A 138 1.06 -5.14 -0.51
N THR A 139 0.56 -4.40 0.46
CA THR A 139 -0.79 -3.85 0.50
C THR A 139 -0.76 -2.50 1.21
N HIS A 140 -1.88 -1.82 1.34
CA HIS A 140 -1.96 -0.60 2.13
C HIS A 140 -1.56 -0.87 3.60
N TRP A 141 -0.71 -0.04 4.17
CA TRP A 141 -0.22 -0.19 5.55
C TRP A 141 -1.36 -0.38 6.57
N GLY A 142 -2.50 0.30 6.39
CA GLY A 142 -3.67 0.17 7.26
C GLY A 142 -4.30 -1.22 7.28
N TYR A 143 -4.04 -2.05 6.28
CA TYR A 143 -4.51 -3.44 6.19
C TYR A 143 -3.44 -4.49 6.48
N ALA A 144 -2.19 -4.07 6.73
CA ALA A 144 -1.04 -4.99 6.87
C ALA A 144 -1.25 -6.04 7.97
N ASN A 145 -1.77 -5.63 9.13
CA ASN A 145 -2.02 -6.56 10.24
C ASN A 145 -3.08 -7.61 9.90
N LYS A 146 -4.21 -7.19 9.29
CA LYS A 146 -5.25 -8.11 8.82
C LYS A 146 -4.70 -9.06 7.77
N PHE A 147 -3.94 -8.52 6.81
CA PHE A 147 -3.35 -9.32 5.73
C PHE A 147 -2.41 -10.40 6.27
N LYS A 148 -1.51 -10.06 7.21
CA LYS A 148 -0.61 -11.02 7.87
C LYS A 148 -1.35 -12.09 8.66
N ALA A 149 -2.44 -11.72 9.33
CA ALA A 149 -3.26 -12.66 10.09
C ALA A 149 -4.01 -13.63 9.19
N ASP A 150 -4.59 -13.13 8.09
CA ASP A 150 -5.39 -13.92 7.17
C ASP A 150 -4.53 -14.80 6.23
N PHE A 151 -3.30 -14.35 5.89
CA PHE A 151 -2.42 -14.97 4.89
C PHE A 151 -0.97 -15.10 5.40
N PRO A 152 -0.72 -15.93 6.42
CA PRO A 152 0.59 -16.05 7.06
C PRO A 152 1.69 -16.64 6.17
N LEU A 153 1.35 -17.24 5.03
CA LEU A 153 2.31 -17.78 4.05
C LEU A 153 2.86 -16.72 3.10
N VAL A 154 2.32 -15.50 3.11
CA VAL A 154 2.77 -14.40 2.23
C VAL A 154 3.87 -13.61 2.93
N ASP A 155 4.99 -13.36 2.23
CA ASP A 155 6.05 -12.44 2.70
C ASP A 155 5.60 -10.99 2.45
N LEU A 156 4.89 -10.41 3.44
CA LEU A 156 4.33 -9.07 3.32
C LEU A 156 5.39 -8.00 3.62
N GLN A 157 5.76 -7.24 2.61
CA GLN A 157 6.63 -6.06 2.67
C GLN A 157 5.79 -4.78 2.84
N GLU A 158 5.30 -4.55 4.05
CA GLU A 158 4.32 -3.49 4.35
C GLU A 158 4.84 -2.05 4.18
N ASN A 159 6.14 -1.88 4.04
CA ASN A 159 6.78 -0.58 3.83
C ASN A 159 7.02 -0.23 2.34
N GLN A 160 6.93 -1.20 1.44
CA GLN A 160 7.18 -0.98 0.01
C GLN A 160 5.94 -0.39 -0.68
N PHE A 161 6.16 0.57 -1.61
CA PHE A 161 5.07 1.03 -2.47
C PHE A 161 4.68 0.02 -3.52
N VAL A 162 5.65 -0.67 -4.11
CA VAL A 162 5.43 -1.71 -5.11
C VAL A 162 6.34 -2.89 -4.84
N THR A 163 5.80 -4.08 -4.93
CA THR A 163 6.56 -5.34 -4.91
C THR A 163 6.36 -6.09 -6.21
N GLN A 164 7.39 -6.84 -6.60
CA GLN A 164 7.36 -7.73 -7.74
C GLN A 164 7.81 -9.13 -7.30
N SER A 165 7.03 -10.13 -7.65
CA SER A 165 7.36 -11.54 -7.47
C SER A 165 7.40 -12.23 -8.83
N LYS A 166 8.38 -13.12 -9.04
CA LYS A 166 8.42 -14.00 -10.20
C LYS A 166 7.51 -15.19 -9.97
N SER A 167 6.85 -15.68 -11.01
CA SER A 167 6.19 -16.99 -10.95
C SER A 167 7.25 -18.08 -10.71
N GLN A 168 7.01 -18.96 -9.73
CA GLN A 168 7.94 -20.05 -9.40
C GLN A 168 7.75 -21.28 -10.30
N SER A 169 6.65 -21.36 -11.05
CA SER A 169 6.40 -22.49 -11.94
C SER A 169 7.00 -22.23 -13.33
N LYS A 170 7.65 -23.26 -13.90
CA LYS A 170 8.13 -23.22 -15.28
C LYS A 170 7.00 -22.99 -16.30
N GLU A 171 5.75 -23.23 -15.90
CA GLU A 171 4.56 -23.12 -16.73
C GLU A 171 3.91 -21.73 -16.66
N GLN A 172 4.15 -20.95 -15.57
CA GLN A 172 3.64 -19.59 -15.41
C GLN A 172 4.75 -18.59 -15.72
N SER A 173 4.71 -17.94 -16.87
CA SER A 173 5.73 -16.99 -17.31
C SER A 173 5.43 -15.53 -16.93
N GLY A 174 4.29 -15.22 -16.34
CA GLY A 174 3.92 -13.88 -15.89
C GLY A 174 4.49 -13.54 -14.51
N ASN A 175 4.63 -12.26 -14.21
CA ASN A 175 5.01 -11.77 -12.89
C ASN A 175 3.78 -11.33 -12.10
N ILE A 176 3.92 -11.28 -10.77
CA ILE A 176 2.90 -10.73 -9.88
C ILE A 176 3.43 -9.42 -9.29
N PHE A 177 2.65 -8.37 -9.42
CA PHE A 177 2.95 -7.05 -8.90
C PHE A 177 1.89 -6.64 -7.88
N CYS A 178 2.31 -6.11 -6.74
CA CYS A 178 1.40 -5.55 -5.76
C CYS A 178 1.78 -4.11 -5.46
N ALA A 179 0.81 -3.21 -5.51
CA ALA A 179 0.99 -1.83 -5.06
C ALA A 179 0.33 -1.61 -3.69
N ALA A 180 0.90 -0.70 -2.92
CA ALA A 180 0.43 -0.27 -1.60
C ALA A 180 -0.87 0.58 -1.68
N GLY A 181 -0.97 1.65 -0.92
CA GLY A 181 -2.16 2.49 -0.85
C GLY A 181 -2.46 3.29 -2.11
N GLY A 182 -3.66 3.81 -2.18
CA GLY A 182 -4.32 4.53 -3.28
C GLY A 182 -3.44 5.05 -4.42
N SER A 183 -2.64 6.09 -4.16
CA SER A 183 -1.79 6.72 -5.18
C SER A 183 -0.56 5.89 -5.58
N ALA A 184 -0.17 4.85 -4.83
CA ALA A 184 0.89 3.91 -5.24
C ALA A 184 0.50 3.11 -6.50
N PHE A 185 -0.77 3.16 -6.90
CA PHE A 185 -1.21 2.68 -8.18
C PHE A 185 -0.44 3.33 -9.34
N TYR A 186 -0.16 4.63 -9.26
CA TYR A 186 0.58 5.33 -10.31
C TYR A 186 2.04 4.87 -10.40
N ASP A 187 2.68 4.56 -9.26
CA ASP A 187 4.04 3.97 -9.26
C ASP A 187 4.03 2.60 -9.95
N LEU A 188 3.03 1.76 -9.63
CA LEU A 188 2.80 0.48 -10.28
C LEU A 188 2.51 0.66 -11.78
N GLY A 189 1.65 1.59 -12.13
CA GLY A 189 1.27 1.87 -13.51
C GLY A 189 2.46 2.30 -14.36
N LEU A 190 3.31 3.22 -13.86
CA LEU A 190 4.52 3.65 -14.54
C LEU A 190 5.54 2.51 -14.70
N LEU A 191 5.69 1.65 -13.68
CA LEU A 191 6.55 0.47 -13.76
C LEU A 191 6.06 -0.52 -14.82
N LEU A 192 4.73 -0.76 -14.90
CA LEU A 192 4.15 -1.64 -15.91
C LEU A 192 4.26 -1.03 -17.31
N ILE A 193 4.02 0.29 -17.46
CA ILE A 193 4.20 0.99 -18.75
C ILE A 193 5.68 0.91 -19.18
N GLU A 194 6.64 1.11 -18.27
CA GLU A 194 8.06 0.95 -18.59
C GLU A 194 8.38 -0.47 -19.04
N ARG A 195 7.82 -1.48 -18.39
CA ARG A 195 8.00 -2.89 -18.72
C ARG A 195 7.49 -3.25 -20.12
N TYR A 196 6.33 -2.74 -20.51
CA TYR A 196 5.68 -3.06 -21.79
C TYR A 196 6.12 -2.16 -22.95
N CYS A 197 6.35 -0.88 -22.66
CA CYS A 197 6.52 0.15 -23.68
C CYS A 197 7.89 0.84 -23.63
N GLY A 198 8.71 0.52 -22.62
CA GLY A 198 10.02 1.14 -22.41
C GLY A 198 9.96 2.44 -21.62
N ARG A 199 11.17 2.85 -21.17
CA ARG A 199 11.34 3.99 -20.25
C ARG A 199 10.89 5.33 -20.85
N GLU A 200 11.07 5.51 -22.14
CA GLU A 200 10.69 6.77 -22.80
C GLU A 200 9.20 7.02 -22.68
N ILE A 201 8.38 6.04 -23.04
CA ILE A 201 6.90 6.13 -22.96
C ILE A 201 6.46 6.30 -21.50
N SER A 202 7.04 5.56 -20.56
CA SER A 202 6.74 5.73 -19.13
C SER A 202 7.05 7.15 -18.64
N THR A 203 8.17 7.74 -19.09
CA THR A 203 8.53 9.13 -18.76
C THR A 203 7.54 10.14 -19.37
N GLN A 204 7.10 9.93 -20.61
CA GLN A 204 6.07 10.76 -21.25
C GLN A 204 4.76 10.74 -20.44
N VAL A 205 4.32 9.55 -20.01
CA VAL A 205 3.13 9.39 -19.17
C VAL A 205 3.28 10.09 -17.82
N ALA A 206 4.43 9.93 -17.15
CA ALA A 206 4.70 10.60 -15.88
C ALA A 206 4.60 12.14 -16.01
N LYS A 207 5.17 12.71 -17.09
CA LYS A 207 5.10 14.16 -17.37
C LYS A 207 3.68 14.60 -17.72
N THR A 208 2.94 13.83 -18.52
CA THR A 208 1.58 14.14 -18.93
C THR A 208 0.60 14.15 -17.75
N GLN A 209 0.77 13.20 -16.84
CA GLN A 209 -0.08 13.04 -15.65
C GLN A 209 0.45 13.79 -14.42
N ILE A 210 1.60 14.48 -14.55
CA ILE A 210 2.29 15.20 -13.44
C ILE A 210 2.51 14.27 -12.23
N ILE A 211 2.97 13.05 -12.50
CA ILE A 211 3.24 12.04 -11.48
C ILE A 211 4.70 12.15 -11.03
N ASP A 212 4.93 12.34 -9.71
CA ASP A 212 6.24 12.19 -9.12
C ASP A 212 6.56 10.72 -8.87
N SER A 213 7.54 10.18 -9.59
CA SER A 213 7.94 8.77 -9.54
C SER A 213 8.98 8.44 -8.45
N LYS A 214 9.41 9.43 -7.64
CA LYS A 214 10.46 9.25 -6.62
C LYS A 214 9.94 9.43 -5.20
N ARG A 215 8.94 8.63 -4.80
CA ARG A 215 8.26 8.82 -3.53
C ARG A 215 8.84 8.06 -2.33
N GLY A 216 9.89 7.26 -2.51
CA GLY A 216 10.48 6.45 -1.42
C GLY A 216 9.61 5.24 -1.08
N ASN A 217 9.17 5.14 0.17
CA ASN A 217 8.30 4.07 0.65
C ASN A 217 7.10 4.61 1.45
N GLN A 218 6.23 3.70 1.93
CA GLN A 218 5.02 4.14 2.65
C GLN A 218 5.23 4.40 4.17
N ASN A 219 6.44 4.25 4.72
CA ASN A 219 6.70 4.48 6.16
C ASN A 219 6.33 5.88 6.64
N SER A 220 6.57 6.89 5.79
CA SER A 220 6.19 8.28 6.11
C SER A 220 4.68 8.50 6.20
N TYR A 221 3.87 7.63 5.62
CA TYR A 221 2.39 7.70 5.63
C TYR A 221 1.76 6.80 6.68
N THR A 222 2.54 5.95 7.35
CA THR A 222 1.99 5.05 8.37
C THR A 222 1.72 5.82 9.65
N ASN A 223 0.55 5.56 10.25
CA ASN A 223 0.34 5.85 11.67
C ASN A 223 0.48 4.53 12.41
N VAL A 224 1.47 4.41 13.27
CA VAL A 224 1.58 3.23 14.12
C VAL A 224 0.38 3.22 15.05
N THR A 225 -0.53 2.27 14.83
CA THR A 225 -1.63 2.04 15.78
C THR A 225 -1.00 1.42 17.02
N LEU A 226 -0.65 2.28 17.98
CA LEU A 226 0.01 1.89 19.22
C LEU A 226 -0.90 0.99 20.06
N HIS A 227 -2.21 1.27 20.06
CA HIS A 227 -3.23 0.45 20.72
C HIS A 227 -3.71 -0.69 19.82
N LYS A 228 -3.09 -1.87 19.93
CA LYS A 228 -3.70 -3.12 19.46
C LYS A 228 -4.47 -3.73 20.61
N PRO A 229 -5.76 -4.11 20.43
CA PRO A 229 -6.50 -4.80 21.48
C PRO A 229 -5.78 -6.10 21.87
N HIS A 230 -5.50 -6.26 23.15
CA HIS A 230 -4.97 -7.51 23.73
C HIS A 230 -5.49 -7.69 25.14
N ALA A 231 -5.48 -8.92 25.66
CA ALA A 231 -6.05 -9.24 26.97
C ALA A 231 -5.08 -9.09 28.15
N ASP A 232 -3.84 -8.69 27.93
CA ASP A 232 -2.81 -8.58 28.99
C ASP A 232 -2.96 -7.25 29.74
N GLN A 233 -3.67 -7.28 30.87
CA GLN A 233 -3.94 -6.09 31.69
C GLN A 233 -2.69 -5.40 32.23
N LEU A 234 -1.62 -6.14 32.57
CA LEU A 234 -0.38 -5.52 33.04
C LEU A 234 0.33 -4.76 31.91
N VAL A 235 0.27 -5.30 30.69
CA VAL A 235 0.82 -4.60 29.52
C VAL A 235 -0.02 -3.36 29.19
N GLN A 236 -1.35 -3.41 29.34
CA GLN A 236 -2.23 -2.23 29.16
C GLN A 236 -1.88 -1.11 30.12
N GLN A 237 -1.72 -1.40 31.42
CA GLN A 237 -1.30 -0.41 32.42
C GLN A 237 0.06 0.24 32.08
N VAL A 238 1.02 -0.56 31.57
CA VAL A 238 2.32 -0.04 31.15
C VAL A 238 2.20 0.84 29.90
N GLN A 239 1.35 0.47 28.95
CA GLN A 239 1.08 1.30 27.75
C GLN A 239 0.46 2.65 28.12
N GLU A 240 -0.58 2.65 28.94
CA GLU A 240 -1.24 3.85 29.43
C GLU A 240 -0.23 4.78 30.13
N PHE A 241 0.59 4.23 31.03
CA PHE A 241 1.63 5.00 31.71
C PHE A 241 2.63 5.62 30.72
N ILE A 242 3.10 4.85 29.72
CA ILE A 242 4.02 5.35 28.70
C ILE A 242 3.39 6.48 27.89
N GLU A 243 2.12 6.35 27.49
CA GLU A 243 1.43 7.33 26.67
C GLU A 243 1.16 8.64 27.40
N GLU A 244 0.92 8.57 28.71
CA GLU A 244 0.76 9.76 29.54
C GLU A 244 2.10 10.44 29.87
N ASN A 245 3.18 9.67 29.99
CA ASN A 245 4.47 10.12 30.52
C ASN A 245 5.61 10.12 29.51
N PHE A 246 5.35 9.92 28.20
CA PHE A 246 6.39 9.72 27.16
C PHE A 246 7.46 10.81 27.09
N ARG A 247 7.16 12.04 27.56
CA ARG A 247 8.10 13.16 27.59
C ARG A 247 9.21 12.99 28.63
N GLN A 248 8.97 12.19 29.65
CA GLN A 248 9.90 11.97 30.76
C GLN A 248 10.92 10.87 30.40
N ALA A 249 12.03 10.83 31.14
CA ALA A 249 12.99 9.74 31.06
C ALA A 249 12.39 8.47 31.70
N ILE A 250 11.85 7.57 30.88
CA ILE A 250 11.24 6.31 31.32
C ILE A 250 12.27 5.18 31.21
N GLN A 251 12.50 4.46 32.33
CA GLN A 251 13.36 3.28 32.38
C GLN A 251 12.50 2.00 32.44
N VAL A 252 12.94 0.94 31.75
CA VAL A 252 12.21 -0.34 31.73
C VAL A 252 12.08 -0.97 33.12
N ASN A 253 13.07 -0.75 34.01
CA ASN A 253 13.02 -1.20 35.40
C ASN A 253 11.87 -0.56 36.17
N GLN A 254 11.66 0.77 36.03
CA GLN A 254 10.54 1.50 36.64
C GLN A 254 9.19 0.97 36.16
N LEU A 255 9.08 0.66 34.87
CA LEU A 255 7.85 0.07 34.32
C LEU A 255 7.58 -1.33 34.87
N ALA A 256 8.61 -2.12 35.06
CA ALA A 256 8.49 -3.46 35.63
C ALA A 256 8.11 -3.41 37.13
N ASP A 257 8.73 -2.51 37.90
CA ASP A 257 8.44 -2.29 39.31
C ASP A 257 6.99 -1.81 39.52
N MET A 258 6.47 -0.92 38.65
CA MET A 258 5.09 -0.42 38.71
C MET A 258 4.05 -1.54 38.64
N VAL A 259 4.32 -2.61 37.94
CA VAL A 259 3.42 -3.77 37.79
C VAL A 259 3.91 -5.01 38.56
N ASN A 260 4.87 -4.85 39.48
CA ASN A 260 5.40 -5.88 40.38
C ASN A 260 5.94 -7.13 39.67
N ILE A 261 6.64 -6.96 38.54
CA ILE A 261 7.29 -8.06 37.80
C ILE A 261 8.75 -7.71 37.46
N THR A 262 9.54 -8.71 37.04
CA THR A 262 10.90 -8.46 36.57
C THR A 262 10.93 -7.83 35.19
N PRO A 263 11.95 -7.02 34.83
CA PRO A 263 12.14 -6.46 33.50
C PRO A 263 12.14 -7.53 32.38
N ARG A 264 12.69 -8.72 32.66
CA ARG A 264 12.66 -9.87 31.75
C ARG A 264 11.23 -10.34 31.47
N THR A 265 10.41 -10.44 32.52
CA THR A 265 9.00 -10.84 32.41
C THR A 265 8.20 -9.79 31.65
N LEU A 266 8.42 -8.49 31.94
CA LEU A 266 7.78 -7.39 31.21
C LEU A 266 8.12 -7.44 29.72
N ASN A 267 9.40 -7.54 29.36
CA ASN A 267 9.81 -7.63 27.95
C ASN A 267 9.12 -8.79 27.21
N ARG A 268 9.06 -9.98 27.84
CA ARG A 268 8.42 -11.16 27.24
C ARG A 268 6.91 -10.95 27.03
N ARG A 269 6.21 -10.42 28.03
CA ARG A 269 4.76 -10.15 27.97
C ARG A 269 4.45 -9.06 26.94
N PHE A 270 5.24 -7.99 26.96
CA PHE A 270 5.08 -6.88 26.01
C PHE A 270 5.30 -7.34 24.56
N GLN A 271 6.35 -8.16 24.33
CA GLN A 271 6.61 -8.75 23.01
C GLN A 271 5.47 -9.67 22.56
N ALA A 272 4.87 -10.44 23.45
CA ALA A 272 3.74 -11.32 23.13
C ALA A 272 2.44 -10.55 22.83
N ALA A 273 2.18 -9.48 23.59
CA ALA A 273 0.93 -8.71 23.48
C ALA A 273 0.98 -7.65 22.35
N VAL A 274 2.10 -6.95 22.21
CA VAL A 274 2.24 -5.76 21.36
C VAL A 274 3.17 -5.98 20.16
N THR A 275 3.93 -7.11 20.15
CA THR A 275 4.98 -7.42 19.14
C THR A 275 6.17 -6.44 19.14
N MET A 276 6.35 -5.69 20.24
CA MET A 276 7.43 -4.73 20.48
C MET A 276 7.97 -4.92 21.90
N ARG A 277 9.20 -4.47 22.16
CA ARG A 277 9.72 -4.31 23.52
C ARG A 277 9.27 -2.97 24.10
N PRO A 278 9.19 -2.80 25.45
CA PRO A 278 8.79 -1.54 26.06
C PRO A 278 9.56 -0.32 25.56
N ILE A 279 10.87 -0.44 25.37
CA ILE A 279 11.71 0.66 24.85
C ILE A 279 11.37 1.04 23.41
N GLU A 280 11.01 0.07 22.57
CA GLU A 280 10.58 0.30 21.19
C GLU A 280 9.21 0.98 21.16
N TYR A 281 8.32 0.62 22.09
CA TYR A 281 7.03 1.25 22.25
C TYR A 281 7.15 2.71 22.71
N ILE A 282 8.01 3.02 23.69
CA ILE A 282 8.30 4.40 24.08
C ILE A 282 8.77 5.23 22.89
N GLN A 283 9.71 4.67 22.10
CA GLN A 283 10.21 5.34 20.90
C GLN A 283 9.08 5.57 19.86
N ALA A 284 8.22 4.56 19.63
CA ALA A 284 7.11 4.67 18.71
C ALA A 284 6.10 5.75 19.14
N VAL A 285 5.74 5.81 20.43
CA VAL A 285 4.87 6.87 20.99
C VAL A 285 5.46 8.25 20.71
N ARG A 286 6.76 8.45 21.01
CA ARG A 286 7.45 9.72 20.78
C ARG A 286 7.48 10.13 19.31
N ILE A 287 7.72 9.17 18.41
CA ILE A 287 7.73 9.44 16.96
C ILE A 287 6.33 9.80 16.46
N GLU A 288 5.27 9.10 16.90
CA GLU A 288 3.90 9.45 16.50
C GLU A 288 3.48 10.84 17.02
N GLN A 289 3.90 11.22 18.23
CA GLN A 289 3.66 12.57 18.73
C GLN A 289 4.47 13.62 17.94
N ALA A 290 5.71 13.31 17.57
CA ALA A 290 6.51 14.17 16.73
C ALA A 290 5.87 14.40 15.34
N LYS A 291 5.35 13.37 14.69
CA LYS A 291 4.62 13.49 13.43
C LYS A 291 3.45 14.44 13.56
N ARG A 292 2.59 14.26 14.57
CA ARG A 292 1.43 15.13 14.83
C ARG A 292 1.83 16.61 15.00
N LEU A 293 2.90 16.88 15.76
CA LEU A 293 3.37 18.25 15.96
C LEU A 293 3.92 18.86 14.66
N LEU A 294 4.61 18.08 13.83
CA LEU A 294 5.10 18.52 12.52
C LEU A 294 3.96 18.79 11.52
N GLU A 295 2.91 17.96 11.52
CA GLU A 295 1.72 18.12 10.68
C GLU A 295 0.89 19.35 11.03
N LEU A 296 0.89 19.76 12.30
CA LEU A 296 0.25 21.00 12.76
C LEU A 296 0.98 22.27 12.32
N GLY A 297 2.25 22.18 11.94
CA GLY A 297 3.07 23.31 11.43
C GLY A 297 4.02 23.86 12.49
N ASP A 298 4.48 25.04 12.35
CA ASP A 298 5.27 26.01 13.18
C ASP A 298 6.04 25.51 14.43
N VAL A 299 6.64 24.33 14.38
CA VAL A 299 7.54 23.84 15.42
C VAL A 299 8.97 23.77 14.92
N THR A 300 9.94 24.33 15.68
CA THR A 300 11.37 24.14 15.37
C THR A 300 11.79 22.73 15.73
N ILE A 301 12.76 22.16 15.01
CA ILE A 301 13.23 20.79 15.27
C ILE A 301 13.83 20.65 16.68
N LYS A 302 14.45 21.73 17.21
CA LYS A 302 14.95 21.74 18.58
C LYS A 302 13.79 21.63 19.59
N SER A 303 12.80 22.52 19.48
CA SER A 303 11.62 22.50 20.36
C SER A 303 10.82 21.19 20.23
N LEU A 304 10.75 20.64 19.02
CA LEU A 304 10.11 19.34 18.78
C LEU A 304 10.79 18.21 19.56
N ALA A 305 12.13 18.10 19.48
CA ALA A 305 12.89 17.08 20.19
C ALA A 305 12.63 17.16 21.72
N GLU A 306 12.70 18.36 22.27
CA GLU A 306 12.41 18.61 23.69
C GLU A 306 10.98 18.22 24.08
N GLN A 307 9.98 18.60 23.26
CA GLN A 307 8.57 18.28 23.51
C GLN A 307 8.25 16.79 23.47
N VAL A 308 9.03 15.99 22.73
CA VAL A 308 8.85 14.54 22.68
C VAL A 308 9.84 13.75 23.53
N GLY A 309 10.57 14.44 24.44
CA GLY A 309 11.41 13.82 25.48
C GLY A 309 12.81 13.42 25.01
N TYR A 310 13.41 14.18 24.07
CA TYR A 310 14.81 13.99 23.65
C TYR A 310 15.64 15.25 23.98
N ASP A 311 16.71 15.05 24.73
CA ASP A 311 17.69 16.11 25.02
C ASP A 311 18.68 16.30 23.86
N ASP A 312 18.96 15.22 23.09
CA ASP A 312 19.87 15.26 21.95
C ASP A 312 19.11 15.21 20.61
N ILE A 313 19.17 16.34 19.88
CA ILE A 313 18.54 16.53 18.58
C ILE A 313 19.05 15.51 17.55
N SER A 314 20.34 15.16 17.61
CA SER A 314 20.95 14.23 16.63
C SER A 314 20.40 12.83 16.80
N SER A 315 20.25 12.34 18.04
CA SER A 315 19.64 11.06 18.36
C SER A 315 18.16 11.02 17.96
N PHE A 316 17.41 12.08 18.23
CA PHE A 316 16.02 12.23 17.79
C PHE A 316 15.93 12.16 16.26
N THR A 317 16.69 12.98 15.54
CA THR A 317 16.66 13.06 14.07
C THR A 317 16.98 11.69 13.43
N ARG A 318 17.99 10.99 13.95
CA ARG A 318 18.37 9.65 13.48
C ARG A 318 17.25 8.63 13.70
N LEU A 319 16.62 8.65 14.88
CA LEU A 319 15.50 7.76 15.20
C LEU A 319 14.29 8.05 14.32
N PHE A 320 13.93 9.34 14.18
CA PHE A 320 12.83 9.79 13.35
C PHE A 320 13.04 9.37 11.87
N LYS A 321 14.25 9.60 11.34
CA LYS A 321 14.59 9.18 9.96
C LYS A 321 14.56 7.67 9.80
N ARG A 322 14.97 6.89 10.79
CA ARG A 322 14.86 5.42 10.75
C ARG A 322 13.41 4.95 10.71
N ALA A 323 12.50 5.64 11.42
CA ALA A 323 11.09 5.27 11.50
C ALA A 323 10.29 5.70 10.27
N THR A 324 10.59 6.89 9.70
CA THR A 324 9.80 7.53 8.63
C THR A 324 10.51 7.57 7.28
N GLU A 325 11.82 7.29 7.23
CA GLU A 325 12.77 7.48 6.12
C GLU A 325 12.99 8.94 5.71
N LEU A 326 12.34 9.88 6.39
CA LEU A 326 12.49 11.31 6.21
C LEU A 326 13.14 11.93 7.45
N THR A 327 13.93 12.98 7.27
CA THR A 327 14.30 13.83 8.40
C THR A 327 13.06 14.56 8.92
N PRO A 328 13.04 15.03 10.18
CA PRO A 328 11.90 15.81 10.69
C PRO A 328 11.56 17.03 9.82
N LYS A 329 12.55 17.69 9.22
CA LYS A 329 12.33 18.82 8.32
C LYS A 329 11.70 18.42 7.01
N GLU A 330 12.20 17.34 6.35
CA GLU A 330 11.60 16.80 5.13
C GLU A 330 10.18 16.31 5.37
N TYR A 331 9.90 15.75 6.56
CA TYR A 331 8.55 15.32 6.95
C TYR A 331 7.62 16.52 7.13
N GLN A 332 8.09 17.57 7.81
CA GLN A 332 7.36 18.82 7.98
C GLN A 332 7.03 19.45 6.62
N ASP A 333 8.02 19.59 5.73
CA ASP A 333 7.84 20.17 4.40
C ASP A 333 6.84 19.36 3.54
N LYS A 334 6.74 18.06 3.77
CA LYS A 334 5.84 17.17 3.03
C LYS A 334 4.41 17.16 3.57
N PHE A 335 4.22 17.25 4.89
CA PHE A 335 2.93 17.02 5.55
C PHE A 335 2.39 18.22 6.34
N SER A 336 3.18 19.30 6.55
CA SER A 336 2.63 20.51 7.11
C SER A 336 1.62 21.16 6.17
N ARG A 337 0.77 22.03 6.71
CA ARG A 337 -0.26 22.73 5.92
C ARG A 337 0.32 23.29 4.63
N LEU A 338 -0.34 22.97 3.50
CA LEU A 338 -0.05 23.65 2.24
C LEU A 338 -0.19 25.16 2.47
N ALA A 339 0.93 25.88 2.41
CA ALA A 339 0.89 27.32 2.26
C ALA A 339 0.27 27.58 0.88
N ILE A 340 -0.97 28.06 0.86
CA ILE A 340 -1.66 28.54 -0.35
C ILE A 340 -1.16 29.94 -0.63
#